data_fb3c1b6f20a490d0dbc81677d78f8d10
#
_entry.id   fb3c1b6f20a490d0dbc81677d78f8d10
#
_cell.length_a   1.000
_cell.length_b   1.000
_cell.length_c   1.000
_cell.angle_alpha   90.00
_cell.angle_beta   90.00
_cell.angle_gamma   90.00
#
_symmetry.space_group_name_H-M   'P 1'
#
loop_
_entity.id
_entity.type
_entity.pdbx_description
1 polymer ?
#
loop_
_entity_poly.entity_id
_entity_poly.type
_entity_poly.pdbx_seq_one_letter_code
_entity_poly.pdbx_strand_id
1 'polypeptide(L)'
;MDFFARRKLYRDALLSFIRAESDLYLLTDMPGNIGDHLICAGTRELLVSGNIRFKCIPVGKVANTARKSSTLLIPGSGAFDQRWHEWLPDTVLAASNNFRRVIILPSSYDVSVPIVVKSLSQRNVFPFAREVKSYLSIKHLNHAALCFDCATFFNFNEPGTTDLRVDEAKAPLLVLREDAGSLLGTQGYAPNPVINQDISLTTTCLDDWITKIRNVTTVVTDRLHVGVAAVLLGKQLVYIDPYGEKLSTYFKYTFRESFKDRITRCSLSWLMENKYILPVKENA
;
A
#
# COMPACT_ATOMS: atom_id res chain seq x y z
N MET A 1 23.26 2.89 -2.83
CA MET A 1 22.56 3.12 -1.54
C MET A 1 21.57 1.98 -1.35
N ASP A 2 21.69 1.25 -0.25
CA ASP A 2 20.81 0.14 0.09
C ASP A 2 19.38 0.61 0.50
N PHE A 3 18.49 -0.35 0.73
CA PHE A 3 17.11 -0.07 1.10
C PHE A 3 17.00 0.74 2.41
N PHE A 4 17.74 0.37 3.45
CA PHE A 4 17.61 0.99 4.77
C PHE A 4 18.10 2.44 4.76
N ALA A 5 19.19 2.74 4.06
CA ALA A 5 19.68 4.10 3.87
C ALA A 5 18.70 4.94 3.05
N ARG A 6 18.09 4.38 1.99
CA ARG A 6 17.04 5.06 1.21
C ARG A 6 15.77 5.27 2.04
N ARG A 7 15.34 4.25 2.79
CA ARG A 7 14.19 4.34 3.70
C ARG A 7 14.36 5.49 4.71
N LYS A 8 15.55 5.59 5.30
CA LYS A 8 15.90 6.70 6.20
C LYS A 8 15.81 8.05 5.49
N LEU A 9 16.43 8.18 4.31
CA LEU A 9 16.41 9.41 3.52
C LEU A 9 14.98 9.88 3.20
N TYR A 10 14.15 8.98 2.68
CA TYR A 10 12.75 9.30 2.35
C TYR A 10 11.92 9.61 3.58
N ARG A 11 12.13 8.88 4.68
CA ARG A 11 11.50 9.17 5.97
C ARG A 11 11.82 10.57 6.44
N ASP A 12 13.11 10.92 6.49
CA ASP A 12 13.57 12.20 7.01
C ASP A 12 13.10 13.37 6.13
N ALA A 13 13.10 13.20 4.81
CA ALA A 13 12.57 14.19 3.86
C ALA A 13 11.06 14.40 4.05
N LEU A 14 10.28 13.32 4.15
CA LEU A 14 8.83 13.40 4.36
C LEU A 14 8.49 14.03 5.72
N LEU A 15 9.19 13.64 6.79
CA LEU A 15 9.03 14.24 8.11
C LEU A 15 9.40 15.73 8.11
N SER A 16 10.47 16.14 7.44
CA SER A 16 10.84 17.54 7.29
C SER A 16 9.77 18.34 6.57
N PHE A 17 9.18 17.78 5.50
CA PHE A 17 8.08 18.41 4.78
C PHE A 17 6.83 18.60 5.65
N ILE A 18 6.47 17.57 6.45
CA ILE A 18 5.31 17.59 7.34
C ILE A 18 5.54 18.52 8.55
N ARG A 19 6.75 18.57 9.12
CA ARG A 19 7.09 19.43 10.28
C ARG A 19 6.94 20.92 10.02
N ALA A 20 6.93 21.36 8.77
CA ALA A 20 6.66 22.73 8.41
C ALA A 20 5.23 23.19 8.80
N GLU A 21 4.39 22.25 9.27
CA GLU A 21 2.99 22.49 9.58
C GLU A 21 2.75 22.57 11.10
N SER A 22 1.98 23.56 11.53
CA SER A 22 1.73 23.82 12.95
C SER A 22 0.50 23.13 13.52
N ASP A 23 -0.53 22.85 12.70
CA ASP A 23 -1.79 22.23 13.13
C ASP A 23 -2.17 21.13 12.11
N LEU A 24 -1.91 19.88 12.50
CA LEU A 24 -2.03 18.72 11.65
C LEU A 24 -3.23 17.86 12.04
N TYR A 25 -3.97 17.42 11.03
CA TYR A 25 -5.00 16.41 11.10
C TYR A 25 -4.61 15.19 10.29
N LEU A 26 -4.78 14.00 10.86
CA LEU A 26 -4.61 12.73 10.16
C LEU A 26 -6.00 12.16 9.85
N LEU A 27 -6.25 11.88 8.57
CA LEU A 27 -7.46 11.21 8.15
C LEU A 27 -7.48 9.76 8.69
N THR A 28 -8.60 9.36 9.28
CA THR A 28 -8.82 8.03 9.86
C THR A 28 -10.08 7.39 9.30
N ASP A 29 -10.33 6.14 9.68
CA ASP A 29 -11.49 5.35 9.27
C ASP A 29 -11.59 5.22 7.75
N MET A 30 -10.43 5.14 7.10
CA MET A 30 -10.35 4.92 5.66
C MET A 30 -10.83 3.50 5.36
N PRO A 31 -11.78 3.35 4.42
CA PRO A 31 -12.18 2.02 3.96
C PRO A 31 -11.00 1.34 3.26
N GLY A 32 -10.92 0.02 3.38
CA GLY A 32 -9.88 -0.77 2.76
C GLY A 32 -9.73 -2.14 3.42
N ASN A 33 -8.82 -2.93 2.89
CA ASN A 33 -8.43 -4.22 3.45
C ASN A 33 -7.29 -4.06 4.47
N ILE A 34 -6.89 -5.17 5.10
CA ILE A 34 -5.84 -5.14 6.13
C ILE A 34 -4.49 -4.60 5.62
N GLY A 35 -4.21 -4.68 4.31
CA GLY A 35 -3.02 -4.06 3.71
C GLY A 35 -3.06 -2.52 3.78
N ASP A 36 -4.24 -1.91 3.70
CA ASP A 36 -4.41 -0.47 3.89
C ASP A 36 -4.24 -0.10 5.38
N HIS A 37 -4.61 -1.00 6.29
CA HIS A 37 -4.32 -0.84 7.73
C HIS A 37 -2.80 -0.81 8.00
N LEU A 38 -1.99 -1.59 7.26
CA LEU A 38 -0.54 -1.52 7.35
C LEU A 38 0.00 -0.14 6.94
N ILE A 39 -0.55 0.48 5.88
CA ILE A 39 -0.18 1.86 5.50
C ILE A 39 -0.52 2.84 6.63
N CYS A 40 -1.72 2.72 7.21
CA CYS A 40 -2.14 3.58 8.31
C CYS A 40 -1.26 3.41 9.56
N ALA A 41 -0.89 2.17 9.90
CA ALA A 41 0.01 1.86 11.00
C ALA A 41 1.40 2.45 10.75
N GLY A 42 2.00 2.22 9.59
CA GLY A 42 3.29 2.80 9.21
C GLY A 42 3.27 4.33 9.14
N THR A 43 2.14 4.94 8.75
CA THR A 43 1.95 6.39 8.82
C THR A 43 1.99 6.89 10.27
N ARG A 44 1.29 6.22 11.18
CA ARG A 44 1.29 6.60 12.61
C ARG A 44 2.67 6.47 13.23
N GLU A 45 3.38 5.37 12.96
CA GLU A 45 4.76 5.18 13.43
C GLU A 45 5.72 6.22 12.86
N LEU A 46 5.58 6.57 11.58
CA LEU A 46 6.34 7.65 10.97
C LEU A 46 6.17 8.96 11.73
N LEU A 47 4.93 9.37 12.02
CA LEU A 47 4.63 10.62 12.71
C LEU A 47 5.11 10.59 14.17
N VAL A 48 4.88 9.49 14.89
CA VAL A 48 5.32 9.30 16.28
C VAL A 48 6.85 9.34 16.37
N SER A 49 7.55 8.59 15.50
CA SER A 49 9.02 8.56 15.45
C SER A 49 9.63 9.93 15.10
N GLY A 50 8.86 10.75 14.39
CA GLY A 50 9.20 12.14 14.06
C GLY A 50 8.85 13.15 15.15
N ASN A 51 8.27 12.74 16.28
CA ASN A 51 7.72 13.64 17.32
C ASN A 51 6.70 14.65 16.74
N ILE A 52 5.92 14.24 15.73
CA ILE A 52 4.89 15.07 15.12
C ILE A 52 3.56 14.82 15.82
N ARG A 53 2.99 15.89 16.40
CA ARG A 53 1.66 15.86 17.01
C ARG A 53 0.60 16.02 15.92
N PHE A 54 -0.47 15.26 16.01
CA PHE A 54 -1.61 15.32 15.10
C PHE A 54 -2.93 15.02 15.82
N LYS A 55 -4.02 15.52 15.25
CA LYS A 55 -5.40 15.17 15.65
C LYS A 55 -5.99 14.23 14.62
N CYS A 56 -6.80 13.28 15.03
CA CYS A 56 -7.51 12.39 14.11
C CYS A 56 -8.80 13.02 13.61
N ILE A 57 -9.12 12.79 12.33
CA ILE A 57 -10.40 13.19 11.74
C ILE A 57 -10.95 12.03 10.89
N PRO A 58 -12.16 11.51 11.18
CA PRO A 58 -12.79 10.49 10.37
C PRO A 58 -13.12 11.00 8.95
N VAL A 59 -13.06 10.10 7.95
CA VAL A 59 -13.41 10.42 6.55
C VAL A 59 -14.74 11.15 6.44
N GLY A 60 -15.79 10.62 7.09
CA GLY A 60 -17.14 11.21 7.05
C GLY A 60 -17.29 12.60 7.68
N LYS A 61 -16.23 13.11 8.36
CA LYS A 61 -16.25 14.45 8.97
C LYS A 61 -15.54 15.51 8.12
N VAL A 62 -14.76 15.13 7.11
CA VAL A 62 -13.90 16.05 6.33
C VAL A 62 -14.73 17.15 5.65
N ALA A 63 -15.84 16.77 4.99
CA ALA A 63 -16.70 17.69 4.26
C ALA A 63 -17.32 18.77 5.17
N ASN A 64 -17.58 18.42 6.43
CA ASN A 64 -18.27 19.29 7.41
C ASN A 64 -17.31 19.97 8.39
N THR A 65 -15.99 19.86 8.17
CA THR A 65 -14.99 20.37 9.10
C THR A 65 -14.19 21.49 8.45
N ALA A 66 -14.54 22.75 8.72
CA ALA A 66 -13.75 23.90 8.27
C ALA A 66 -12.54 24.10 9.17
N ARG A 67 -11.33 23.96 8.61
CA ARG A 67 -10.02 24.11 9.28
C ARG A 67 -9.04 24.88 8.39
N LYS A 68 -9.42 26.10 8.00
CA LYS A 68 -8.69 26.94 7.03
C LYS A 68 -7.25 27.28 7.41
N SER A 69 -6.88 27.11 8.68
CA SER A 69 -5.49 27.33 9.18
C SER A 69 -4.69 26.03 9.28
N SER A 70 -5.33 24.88 9.10
CA SER A 70 -4.76 23.57 9.39
C SER A 70 -4.38 22.80 8.13
N THR A 71 -3.55 21.78 8.30
CA THR A 71 -3.17 20.82 7.26
C THR A 71 -3.81 19.47 7.51
N LEU A 72 -4.37 18.86 6.47
CA LEU A 72 -4.84 17.47 6.50
C LEU A 72 -3.78 16.56 5.88
N LEU A 73 -3.43 15.50 6.61
CA LEU A 73 -2.66 14.36 6.10
C LEU A 73 -3.62 13.25 5.72
N ILE A 74 -3.55 12.80 4.48
CA ILE A 74 -4.29 11.63 3.98
C ILE A 74 -3.30 10.48 3.88
N PRO A 75 -3.49 9.35 4.60
CA PRO A 75 -2.63 8.17 4.46
C PRO A 75 -2.52 7.70 3.01
N GLY A 76 -1.42 7.04 2.69
CA GLY A 76 -1.22 6.46 1.37
C GLY A 76 -2.32 5.46 1.01
N SER A 77 -2.62 5.34 -0.28
CA SER A 77 -3.69 4.47 -0.76
C SER A 77 -3.51 4.04 -2.22
N GLY A 78 -4.17 2.94 -2.60
CA GLY A 78 -4.44 2.56 -3.98
C GLY A 78 -5.77 3.12 -4.54
N ALA A 79 -6.51 3.90 -3.75
CA ALA A 79 -7.88 4.32 -4.08
C ALA A 79 -7.97 5.49 -5.10
N PHE A 80 -6.85 5.94 -5.67
CA PHE A 80 -6.82 6.82 -6.86
C PHE A 80 -6.68 6.04 -8.17
N ASP A 81 -7.11 4.77 -8.19
CA ASP A 81 -7.13 3.87 -9.35
C ASP A 81 -8.58 3.75 -9.85
N GLN A 82 -8.76 3.49 -11.15
CA GLN A 82 -10.09 3.39 -11.80
C GLN A 82 -11.07 2.45 -11.08
N ARG A 83 -10.58 1.43 -10.38
CA ARG A 83 -11.42 0.45 -9.67
C ARG A 83 -11.89 0.89 -8.29
N TRP A 84 -11.22 1.91 -7.68
CA TRP A 84 -11.41 2.25 -6.27
C TRP A 84 -11.60 3.76 -6.03
N HIS A 85 -11.86 4.55 -7.10
CA HIS A 85 -11.89 6.03 -7.05
C HIS A 85 -13.17 6.63 -6.43
N GLU A 86 -14.11 5.82 -5.97
CA GLU A 86 -15.46 6.28 -5.61
C GLU A 86 -15.53 7.28 -4.44
N TRP A 87 -14.56 7.30 -3.55
CA TRP A 87 -14.66 8.11 -2.34
C TRP A 87 -13.46 9.04 -2.07
N LEU A 88 -12.24 8.60 -2.38
CA LEU A 88 -11.04 9.33 -1.97
C LEU A 88 -10.78 10.62 -2.76
N PRO A 89 -10.96 10.68 -4.09
CA PRO A 89 -10.88 11.92 -4.83
C PRO A 89 -11.89 12.97 -4.36
N ASP A 90 -13.13 12.60 -4.05
CA ASP A 90 -14.14 13.51 -3.52
C ASP A 90 -13.77 14.01 -2.11
N THR A 91 -13.21 13.13 -1.28
CA THR A 91 -12.68 13.52 0.03
C THR A 91 -11.55 14.54 -0.11
N VAL A 92 -10.64 14.38 -1.08
CA VAL A 92 -9.57 15.35 -1.38
C VAL A 92 -10.15 16.68 -1.83
N LEU A 93 -11.16 16.69 -2.70
CA LEU A 93 -11.84 17.91 -3.14
C LEU A 93 -12.51 18.64 -1.96
N ALA A 94 -13.25 17.91 -1.12
CA ALA A 94 -13.84 18.48 0.09
C ALA A 94 -12.76 19.05 1.02
N ALA A 95 -11.67 18.30 1.23
CA ALA A 95 -10.53 18.73 2.04
C ALA A 95 -9.86 19.98 1.49
N SER A 96 -9.68 20.09 0.18
CA SER A 96 -9.06 21.26 -0.45
C SER A 96 -9.86 22.53 -0.21
N ASN A 97 -11.19 22.44 -0.06
CA ASN A 97 -12.04 23.56 0.30
C ASN A 97 -12.00 23.90 1.81
N ASN A 98 -11.64 22.96 2.65
CA ASN A 98 -11.82 23.07 4.10
C ASN A 98 -10.50 23.25 4.87
N PHE A 99 -9.37 22.85 4.30
CA PHE A 99 -8.04 22.93 4.93
C PHE A 99 -7.13 23.89 4.15
N ARG A 100 -6.14 24.45 4.84
CA ARG A 100 -5.10 25.28 4.21
C ARG A 100 -4.24 24.46 3.25
N ARG A 101 -3.88 23.24 3.65
CA ARG A 101 -3.09 22.29 2.86
C ARG A 101 -3.66 20.87 3.01
N VAL A 102 -3.56 20.10 1.96
CA VAL A 102 -3.89 18.67 1.93
C VAL A 102 -2.65 17.93 1.42
N ILE A 103 -2.05 17.13 2.27
CA ILE A 103 -0.89 16.32 1.92
C ILE A 103 -1.36 14.88 1.75
N ILE A 104 -1.28 14.36 0.54
CA ILE A 104 -1.57 12.95 0.26
C ILE A 104 -0.26 12.20 0.36
N LEU A 105 -0.15 11.35 1.38
CA LEU A 105 1.01 10.50 1.60
C LEU A 105 1.17 9.48 0.47
N PRO A 106 2.32 8.80 0.33
CA PRO A 106 2.67 8.05 -0.86
C PRO A 106 1.58 7.08 -1.35
N SER A 107 1.02 7.35 -2.52
CA SER A 107 -0.13 6.68 -3.13
C SER A 107 0.15 6.27 -4.57
N SER A 108 -0.68 5.39 -5.13
CA SER A 108 -0.72 5.10 -6.56
C SER A 108 -1.80 5.95 -7.23
N TYR A 109 -1.51 6.46 -8.44
CA TYR A 109 -2.40 7.37 -9.16
C TYR A 109 -2.68 6.88 -10.58
N ASP A 110 -3.97 6.89 -10.97
CA ASP A 110 -4.43 6.69 -12.34
C ASP A 110 -5.05 7.99 -12.86
N VAL A 111 -4.28 8.69 -13.67
CA VAL A 111 -4.70 9.99 -14.26
C VAL A 111 -5.63 9.83 -15.46
N SER A 112 -5.97 8.61 -15.88
CA SER A 112 -7.02 8.37 -16.87
C SER A 112 -8.42 8.65 -16.29
N VAL A 113 -8.52 8.72 -14.95
CA VAL A 113 -9.77 9.00 -14.21
C VAL A 113 -9.90 10.50 -13.98
N PRO A 114 -10.87 11.20 -14.62
CA PRO A 114 -10.96 12.66 -14.56
C PRO A 114 -11.10 13.24 -13.15
N ILE A 115 -11.84 12.58 -12.26
CA ILE A 115 -12.01 13.05 -10.87
C ILE A 115 -10.69 12.98 -10.08
N VAL A 116 -9.82 12.02 -10.37
CA VAL A 116 -8.48 11.93 -9.79
C VAL A 116 -7.66 13.15 -10.21
N VAL A 117 -7.60 13.43 -11.51
CA VAL A 117 -6.89 14.64 -12.02
C VAL A 117 -7.43 15.90 -11.38
N LYS A 118 -8.76 16.07 -11.35
CA LYS A 118 -9.41 17.24 -10.74
C LYS A 118 -9.03 17.41 -9.26
N SER A 119 -8.99 16.33 -8.50
CA SER A 119 -8.65 16.36 -7.06
C SER A 119 -7.18 16.72 -6.83
N LEU A 120 -6.28 16.14 -7.61
CA LEU A 120 -4.84 16.39 -7.48
C LEU A 120 -4.39 17.75 -7.99
N SER A 121 -5.15 18.39 -8.91
CA SER A 121 -4.83 19.69 -9.49
C SER A 121 -5.19 20.88 -8.58
N GLN A 122 -5.74 20.64 -7.37
CA GLN A 122 -6.05 21.72 -6.45
C GLN A 122 -4.75 22.38 -5.93
N ARG A 123 -4.70 23.73 -5.88
CA ARG A 123 -3.48 24.50 -5.55
C ARG A 123 -2.85 24.17 -4.19
N ASN A 124 -3.66 23.70 -3.25
CA ASN A 124 -3.25 23.36 -1.88
C ASN A 124 -3.15 21.86 -1.64
N VAL A 125 -3.16 21.03 -2.70
CA VAL A 125 -2.98 19.57 -2.64
C VAL A 125 -1.55 19.21 -3.00
N PHE A 126 -0.91 18.39 -2.18
CA PHE A 126 0.49 17.97 -2.27
C PHE A 126 0.55 16.44 -2.37
N PRO A 127 0.50 15.86 -3.59
CA PRO A 127 0.48 14.43 -3.77
C PRO A 127 1.90 13.82 -3.75
N PHE A 128 2.10 12.80 -2.93
CA PHE A 128 3.28 11.94 -2.98
C PHE A 128 2.94 10.64 -3.70
N ALA A 129 3.75 10.25 -4.68
CA ALA A 129 3.66 8.96 -5.33
C ALA A 129 4.54 7.92 -4.62
N ARG A 130 4.07 6.65 -4.56
CA ARG A 130 4.83 5.55 -3.95
C ARG A 130 5.62 4.71 -4.95
N GLU A 131 5.39 4.88 -6.25
CA GLU A 131 6.15 4.23 -7.33
C GLU A 131 6.35 5.16 -8.52
N VAL A 132 7.33 4.81 -9.34
CA VAL A 132 7.79 5.65 -10.47
C VAL A 132 6.68 5.89 -11.49
N LYS A 133 5.85 4.88 -11.80
CA LYS A 133 4.75 5.00 -12.76
C LYS A 133 3.77 6.11 -12.37
N SER A 134 3.28 6.09 -11.13
CA SER A 134 2.41 7.14 -10.60
C SER A 134 3.09 8.50 -10.54
N TYR A 135 4.38 8.55 -10.14
CA TYR A 135 5.12 9.81 -10.14
C TYR A 135 5.20 10.43 -11.54
N LEU A 136 5.55 9.64 -12.55
CA LEU A 136 5.66 10.14 -13.93
C LEU A 136 4.33 10.67 -14.47
N SER A 137 3.19 10.08 -14.03
CA SER A 137 1.87 10.54 -14.45
C SER A 137 1.44 11.85 -13.80
N ILE A 138 1.93 12.16 -12.59
CA ILE A 138 1.55 13.38 -11.85
C ILE A 138 2.67 14.44 -11.74
N LYS A 139 3.89 14.15 -12.20
CA LYS A 139 5.06 15.06 -12.05
C LYS A 139 4.87 16.46 -12.64
N HIS A 140 3.91 16.62 -13.56
CA HIS A 140 3.56 17.89 -14.14
C HIS A 140 2.67 18.75 -13.23
N LEU A 141 2.08 18.15 -12.19
CA LEU A 141 1.31 18.88 -11.18
C LEU A 141 2.28 19.57 -10.22
N ASN A 142 1.91 20.76 -9.77
CA ASN A 142 2.67 21.47 -8.76
C ASN A 142 2.74 20.62 -7.49
N HIS A 143 3.96 20.54 -6.91
CA HIS A 143 4.22 19.87 -5.63
C HIS A 143 4.19 18.34 -5.64
N ALA A 144 4.10 17.67 -6.79
CA ALA A 144 4.20 16.22 -6.84
C ALA A 144 5.61 15.73 -6.46
N ALA A 145 5.70 14.72 -5.61
CA ALA A 145 6.95 14.13 -5.16
C ALA A 145 6.89 12.59 -5.14
N LEU A 146 8.06 11.96 -5.15
CA LEU A 146 8.21 10.52 -5.07
C LEU A 146 8.76 10.13 -3.70
N CYS A 147 8.11 9.20 -3.00
CA CYS A 147 8.54 8.72 -1.70
C CYS A 147 8.24 7.22 -1.56
N PHE A 148 8.79 6.57 -0.54
CA PHE A 148 8.39 5.21 -0.21
C PHE A 148 6.98 5.16 0.40
N ASP A 149 6.25 4.08 0.12
CA ASP A 149 4.98 3.76 0.76
C ASP A 149 5.13 3.74 2.28
N CYS A 150 4.17 4.34 2.99
CA CYS A 150 4.21 4.40 4.46
C CYS A 150 4.18 3.01 5.13
N ALA A 151 3.68 1.97 4.46
CA ALA A 151 3.80 0.60 4.93
C ALA A 151 5.25 0.17 5.18
N THR A 152 6.22 0.76 4.44
CA THR A 152 7.65 0.47 4.65
C THR A 152 8.22 1.09 5.92
N PHE A 153 7.54 2.04 6.54
CA PHE A 153 7.97 2.67 7.79
C PHE A 153 7.45 1.94 9.03
N PHE A 154 6.53 0.99 8.86
CA PHE A 154 6.08 0.13 9.94
C PHE A 154 7.22 -0.70 10.54
N ASN A 155 7.25 -0.82 11.87
CA ASN A 155 8.25 -1.61 12.60
C ASN A 155 7.78 -3.05 12.78
N PHE A 156 8.27 -3.95 11.94
CA PHE A 156 7.95 -5.38 12.03
C PHE A 156 8.69 -6.10 13.17
N ASN A 157 9.60 -5.44 13.89
CA ASN A 157 10.49 -6.03 14.89
C ASN A 157 10.08 -5.66 16.32
N GLU A 158 8.80 -5.56 16.64
CA GLU A 158 8.39 -5.30 18.03
C GLU A 158 8.87 -6.42 18.99
N PRO A 159 9.35 -6.04 20.22
CA PRO A 159 9.79 -6.98 21.21
C PRO A 159 8.61 -7.83 21.71
N GLY A 160 8.69 -9.13 21.54
CA GLY A 160 7.68 -10.11 21.94
C GLY A 160 7.39 -11.14 20.85
N THR A 161 7.84 -10.90 19.65
CA THR A 161 7.81 -11.89 18.56
C THR A 161 9.11 -12.68 18.60
N THR A 162 9.17 -13.64 19.53
CA THR A 162 10.22 -14.66 19.60
C THR A 162 10.45 -15.25 18.21
N ASP A 163 11.72 -15.56 17.92
CA ASP A 163 12.16 -16.43 16.82
C ASP A 163 11.38 -17.76 16.88
N LEU A 164 10.16 -17.73 16.33
CA LEU A 164 9.47 -18.96 16.03
C LEU A 164 10.34 -19.63 14.99
N ARG A 165 10.96 -20.76 15.35
CA ARG A 165 11.66 -21.62 14.38
C ARG A 165 10.65 -21.91 13.28
N VAL A 166 10.84 -21.24 12.13
CA VAL A 166 10.00 -21.48 10.97
C VAL A 166 10.34 -22.89 10.50
N ASP A 167 9.36 -23.75 10.51
CA ASP A 167 9.50 -25.08 9.97
C ASP A 167 9.73 -24.94 8.45
N GLU A 168 10.95 -25.23 7.99
CA GLU A 168 11.34 -25.12 6.59
C GLU A 168 10.53 -26.05 5.67
N ALA A 169 9.88 -27.07 6.25
CA ALA A 169 9.01 -27.99 5.52
C ALA A 169 7.60 -27.45 5.28
N LYS A 170 7.23 -26.28 5.82
CA LYS A 170 5.90 -25.72 5.59
C LYS A 170 5.69 -25.29 4.13
N ALA A 171 4.52 -25.66 3.61
CA ALA A 171 4.07 -25.19 2.31
C ALA A 171 4.05 -23.65 2.24
N PRO A 172 4.28 -23.04 1.05
CA PRO A 172 4.17 -21.61 0.87
C PRO A 172 2.79 -21.09 1.28
N LEU A 173 2.74 -19.89 1.87
CA LEU A 173 1.49 -19.17 2.07
C LEU A 173 1.05 -18.57 0.74
N LEU A 174 -0.04 -19.07 0.18
CA LEU A 174 -0.65 -18.57 -1.04
C LEU A 174 -1.69 -17.52 -0.69
N VAL A 175 -1.52 -16.28 -1.18
CA VAL A 175 -2.41 -15.14 -0.93
C VAL A 175 -2.73 -14.45 -2.25
N LEU A 176 -3.56 -15.08 -3.07
CA LEU A 176 -4.07 -14.48 -4.29
C LEU A 176 -5.44 -13.84 -4.04
N ARG A 177 -5.70 -12.74 -4.74
CA ARG A 177 -6.93 -11.94 -4.57
C ARG A 177 -8.17 -12.72 -4.98
N GLU A 178 -9.18 -12.66 -4.11
CA GLU A 178 -10.53 -13.19 -4.35
C GLU A 178 -11.59 -12.07 -4.49
N ASP A 179 -11.18 -10.81 -4.28
CA ASP A 179 -12.06 -9.65 -4.40
C ASP A 179 -12.20 -9.16 -5.86
N ALA A 180 -13.07 -8.18 -6.08
CA ALA A 180 -13.32 -7.56 -7.38
C ALA A 180 -12.06 -6.95 -8.03
N GLY A 181 -10.98 -6.78 -7.28
CA GLY A 181 -9.68 -6.37 -7.79
C GLY A 181 -8.86 -7.49 -8.43
N SER A 182 -9.30 -8.76 -8.37
CA SER A 182 -8.58 -9.87 -9.01
C SER A 182 -8.68 -9.78 -10.53
N LEU A 183 -7.55 -9.86 -11.22
CA LEU A 183 -7.48 -9.94 -12.68
C LEU A 183 -7.29 -11.37 -13.20
N LEU A 184 -7.15 -12.36 -12.34
CA LEU A 184 -7.07 -13.76 -12.76
C LEU A 184 -8.36 -14.20 -13.47
N GLY A 185 -9.52 -13.74 -12.97
CA GLY A 185 -10.82 -14.04 -13.59
C GLY A 185 -10.95 -13.55 -15.02
N THR A 186 -10.39 -12.39 -15.35
CA THR A 186 -10.39 -11.86 -16.74
C THR A 186 -9.52 -12.70 -17.69
N GLN A 187 -8.67 -13.54 -17.15
CA GLN A 187 -7.79 -14.46 -17.88
C GLN A 187 -8.31 -15.91 -17.84
N GLY A 188 -9.53 -16.13 -17.33
CA GLY A 188 -10.15 -17.45 -17.25
C GLY A 188 -9.63 -18.33 -16.10
N TYR A 189 -9.05 -17.76 -15.07
CA TYR A 189 -8.51 -18.48 -13.91
C TYR A 189 -9.06 -17.95 -12.58
N ALA A 190 -9.07 -18.84 -11.57
CA ALA A 190 -9.36 -18.49 -10.19
C ALA A 190 -8.30 -19.07 -9.26
N PRO A 191 -8.04 -18.44 -8.09
CA PRO A 191 -7.22 -19.06 -7.06
C PRO A 191 -7.76 -20.44 -6.69
N ASN A 192 -6.85 -21.38 -6.40
CA ASN A 192 -7.25 -22.70 -5.95
C ASN A 192 -7.84 -22.60 -4.52
N PRO A 193 -9.16 -22.84 -4.32
CA PRO A 193 -9.83 -22.58 -3.04
C PRO A 193 -9.40 -23.52 -1.91
N VAL A 194 -8.72 -24.63 -2.25
CA VAL A 194 -8.24 -25.58 -1.26
C VAL A 194 -7.00 -25.06 -0.51
N ILE A 195 -6.16 -24.28 -1.19
CA ILE A 195 -4.86 -23.84 -0.66
C ILE A 195 -4.70 -22.33 -0.60
N ASN A 196 -5.52 -21.55 -1.33
CA ASN A 196 -5.48 -20.10 -1.27
C ASN A 196 -6.07 -19.60 0.05
N GLN A 197 -5.37 -18.67 0.67
CA GLN A 197 -5.81 -18.00 1.89
C GLN A 197 -5.69 -16.50 1.67
N ASP A 198 -6.73 -15.87 1.11
CA ASP A 198 -6.71 -14.41 1.00
C ASP A 198 -6.83 -13.75 2.38
N ILE A 199 -5.73 -13.84 3.13
CA ILE A 199 -5.64 -13.29 4.49
C ILE A 199 -5.92 -11.78 4.54
N SER A 200 -5.87 -11.09 3.41
CA SER A 200 -6.19 -9.66 3.37
C SER A 200 -7.69 -9.38 3.41
N LEU A 201 -8.53 -10.37 3.12
CA LEU A 201 -9.99 -10.29 3.29
C LEU A 201 -10.47 -10.95 4.58
N THR A 202 -9.80 -12.03 4.99
CA THR A 202 -10.27 -12.90 6.09
C THR A 202 -9.71 -12.51 7.46
N THR A 203 -8.71 -11.64 7.51
CA THR A 203 -8.10 -11.19 8.78
C THR A 203 -8.49 -9.75 9.08
N THR A 204 -8.96 -9.48 10.28
CA THR A 204 -9.41 -8.16 10.74
C THR A 204 -8.40 -7.48 11.66
N CYS A 205 -7.42 -8.22 12.19
CA CYS A 205 -6.37 -7.73 13.07
C CYS A 205 -5.02 -7.73 12.34
N LEU A 206 -4.29 -6.61 12.41
CA LEU A 206 -2.99 -6.46 11.74
C LEU A 206 -1.94 -7.43 12.32
N ASP A 207 -1.95 -7.67 13.63
CA ASP A 207 -1.00 -8.56 14.30
C ASP A 207 -1.20 -10.01 13.87
N ASP A 208 -2.44 -10.48 13.75
CA ASP A 208 -2.78 -11.81 13.25
C ASP A 208 -2.33 -11.98 11.79
N TRP A 209 -2.56 -10.95 10.98
CA TRP A 209 -2.16 -10.93 9.58
C TRP A 209 -0.63 -11.01 9.44
N ILE A 210 0.11 -10.21 10.22
CA ILE A 210 1.58 -10.25 10.27
C ILE A 210 2.06 -11.61 10.76
N THR A 211 1.41 -12.18 11.77
CA THR A 211 1.77 -13.49 12.34
C THR A 211 1.63 -14.61 11.31
N LYS A 212 0.57 -14.61 10.49
CA LYS A 212 0.41 -15.59 9.40
C LYS A 212 1.56 -15.51 8.40
N ILE A 213 2.00 -14.30 8.02
CA ILE A 213 3.13 -14.10 7.10
C ILE A 213 4.46 -14.49 7.78
N ARG A 214 4.61 -14.18 9.06
CA ARG A 214 5.83 -14.51 9.83
C ARG A 214 6.06 -16.01 9.94
N ASN A 215 5.01 -16.82 10.01
CA ASN A 215 5.07 -18.26 10.28
C ASN A 215 5.40 -19.13 9.05
N VAL A 216 5.73 -18.54 7.92
CA VAL A 216 6.11 -19.25 6.70
C VAL A 216 7.49 -18.80 6.22
N THR A 217 8.12 -19.60 5.35
CA THR A 217 9.38 -19.25 4.68
C THR A 217 9.12 -18.50 3.37
N THR A 218 8.06 -18.87 2.67
CA THR A 218 7.74 -18.38 1.34
C THR A 218 6.29 -17.88 1.26
N VAL A 219 6.10 -16.76 0.59
CA VAL A 219 4.80 -16.17 0.29
C VAL A 219 4.62 -16.06 -1.22
N VAL A 220 3.48 -16.51 -1.72
CA VAL A 220 3.08 -16.37 -3.13
C VAL A 220 1.87 -15.44 -3.21
N THR A 221 1.96 -14.31 -3.94
CA THR A 221 0.89 -13.31 -3.88
C THR A 221 0.81 -12.39 -5.11
N ASP A 222 -0.38 -11.85 -5.36
CA ASP A 222 -0.63 -10.68 -6.23
C ASP A 222 -1.03 -9.43 -5.42
N ARG A 223 -0.94 -9.50 -4.08
CA ARG A 223 -1.24 -8.37 -3.18
C ARG A 223 0.01 -7.60 -2.80
N LEU A 224 0.02 -6.29 -3.10
CA LEU A 224 1.16 -5.42 -2.85
C LEU A 224 1.65 -5.47 -1.39
N HIS A 225 0.75 -5.23 -0.43
CA HIS A 225 1.15 -5.10 0.98
C HIS A 225 1.50 -6.42 1.64
N VAL A 226 0.94 -7.55 1.17
CA VAL A 226 1.40 -8.90 1.55
C VAL A 226 2.85 -9.08 1.11
N GLY A 227 3.19 -8.69 -0.12
CA GLY A 227 4.56 -8.74 -0.62
C GLY A 227 5.52 -7.81 0.15
N VAL A 228 5.08 -6.58 0.50
CA VAL A 228 5.86 -5.65 1.32
C VAL A 228 6.17 -6.25 2.68
N ALA A 229 5.16 -6.78 3.37
CA ALA A 229 5.33 -7.42 4.67
C ALA A 229 6.23 -8.66 4.59
N ALA A 230 6.04 -9.52 3.58
CA ALA A 230 6.88 -10.70 3.38
C ALA A 230 8.37 -10.33 3.26
N VAL A 231 8.71 -9.36 2.42
CA VAL A 231 10.10 -8.91 2.22
C VAL A 231 10.68 -8.33 3.52
N LEU A 232 9.93 -7.47 4.21
CA LEU A 232 10.41 -6.82 5.45
C LEU A 232 10.48 -7.78 6.64
N LEU A 233 9.71 -8.87 6.63
CA LEU A 233 9.83 -9.99 7.57
C LEU A 233 10.90 -11.02 7.17
N GLY A 234 11.68 -10.75 6.12
CA GLY A 234 12.77 -11.61 5.68
C GLY A 234 12.35 -12.88 4.94
N LYS A 235 11.13 -12.94 4.41
CA LYS A 235 10.58 -14.11 3.70
C LYS A 235 10.96 -14.09 2.22
N GLN A 236 10.93 -15.27 1.58
CA GLN A 236 10.95 -15.39 0.13
C GLN A 236 9.60 -14.92 -0.42
N LEU A 237 9.64 -14.01 -1.39
CA LEU A 237 8.46 -13.50 -2.07
C LEU A 237 8.44 -14.01 -3.51
N VAL A 238 7.39 -14.73 -3.88
CA VAL A 238 7.03 -15.02 -5.27
C VAL A 238 5.78 -14.20 -5.58
N TYR A 239 5.84 -13.31 -6.56
CA TYR A 239 4.68 -12.50 -6.91
C TYR A 239 4.30 -12.63 -8.38
N ILE A 240 3.01 -12.57 -8.66
CA ILE A 240 2.48 -12.35 -10.00
C ILE A 240 2.00 -10.90 -10.10
N ASP A 241 2.23 -10.30 -11.27
CA ASP A 241 1.82 -8.93 -11.55
C ASP A 241 0.82 -8.86 -12.70
N PRO A 242 -0.46 -9.14 -12.43
CA PRO A 242 -1.51 -9.08 -13.45
C PRO A 242 -1.93 -7.64 -13.78
N TYR A 243 -1.37 -6.63 -13.09
CA TYR A 243 -1.82 -5.24 -13.10
C TYR A 243 -0.98 -4.31 -13.98
N GLY A 244 -0.39 -4.83 -15.06
CA GLY A 244 0.39 -4.01 -15.99
C GLY A 244 1.64 -3.41 -15.34
N GLU A 245 2.43 -4.25 -14.70
CA GLU A 245 3.71 -3.92 -14.06
C GLU A 245 3.63 -3.05 -12.79
N LYS A 246 2.46 -2.91 -12.19
CA LYS A 246 2.28 -2.11 -10.96
C LYS A 246 3.14 -2.64 -9.80
N LEU A 247 3.07 -3.96 -9.55
CA LEU A 247 3.85 -4.61 -8.49
C LEU A 247 5.33 -4.62 -8.85
N SER A 248 5.64 -4.94 -10.10
CA SER A 248 7.01 -5.02 -10.62
C SER A 248 7.74 -3.69 -10.49
N THR A 249 7.10 -2.60 -10.90
CA THR A 249 7.69 -1.25 -10.77
C THR A 249 7.82 -0.82 -9.31
N TYR A 250 6.86 -1.17 -8.45
CA TYR A 250 6.93 -0.90 -7.03
C TYR A 250 8.09 -1.65 -6.36
N PHE A 251 8.16 -2.98 -6.52
CA PHE A 251 9.20 -3.79 -5.88
C PHE A 251 10.59 -3.42 -6.40
N LYS A 252 10.72 -3.18 -7.71
CA LYS A 252 11.98 -2.70 -8.31
C LYS A 252 12.41 -1.34 -7.74
N TYR A 253 11.48 -0.39 -7.59
CA TYR A 253 11.78 0.93 -7.04
C TYR A 253 12.09 0.85 -5.55
N THR A 254 11.27 0.16 -4.76
CA THR A 254 11.35 0.16 -3.30
C THR A 254 12.53 -0.67 -2.83
N PHE A 255 12.64 -1.92 -3.28
CA PHE A 255 13.59 -2.88 -2.73
C PHE A 255 14.88 -3.04 -3.57
N ARG A 256 14.84 -2.75 -4.87
CA ARG A 256 16.01 -2.80 -5.79
C ARG A 256 16.88 -4.06 -5.54
N GLU A 257 18.21 -3.84 -5.52
CA GLU A 257 19.19 -4.89 -5.31
C GLU A 257 19.28 -5.42 -3.88
N SER A 258 18.74 -4.67 -2.88
CA SER A 258 18.88 -5.06 -1.46
C SER A 258 18.17 -6.37 -1.11
N PHE A 259 17.16 -6.76 -1.88
CA PHE A 259 16.36 -7.96 -1.66
C PHE A 259 16.16 -8.79 -2.93
N LYS A 260 17.01 -8.61 -3.95
CA LYS A 260 16.87 -9.30 -5.25
C LYS A 260 16.80 -10.83 -5.12
N ASP A 261 17.57 -11.39 -4.20
CA ASP A 261 17.64 -12.85 -3.99
C ASP A 261 16.41 -13.40 -3.24
N ARG A 262 15.53 -12.52 -2.77
CA ARG A 262 14.30 -12.87 -2.03
C ARG A 262 13.01 -12.54 -2.79
N ILE A 263 13.11 -11.89 -3.94
CA ILE A 263 11.94 -11.41 -4.68
C ILE A 263 11.96 -11.99 -6.07
N THR A 264 11.01 -12.86 -6.39
CA THR A 264 10.88 -13.50 -7.69
C THR A 264 9.53 -13.16 -8.32
N ARG A 265 9.52 -12.69 -9.56
CA ARG A 265 8.32 -12.58 -10.37
C ARG A 265 8.02 -13.93 -11.02
N CYS A 266 6.81 -14.44 -10.86
CA CYS A 266 6.35 -15.63 -11.57
C CYS A 266 5.43 -15.30 -12.74
N SER A 267 5.23 -16.29 -13.62
CA SER A 267 4.27 -16.26 -14.72
C SER A 267 2.95 -16.93 -14.33
N LEU A 268 1.92 -16.73 -15.14
CA LEU A 268 0.64 -17.44 -14.98
C LEU A 268 0.84 -18.96 -15.18
N SER A 269 1.66 -19.39 -16.16
CA SER A 269 1.99 -20.79 -16.37
C SER A 269 2.62 -21.43 -15.13
N TRP A 270 3.52 -20.73 -14.47
CA TRP A 270 4.11 -21.21 -13.21
C TRP A 270 3.07 -21.44 -12.12
N LEU A 271 2.09 -20.53 -11.97
CA LEU A 271 0.99 -20.72 -11.00
C LEU A 271 0.11 -21.95 -11.36
N MET A 272 -0.12 -22.20 -12.64
CA MET A 272 -0.87 -23.36 -13.12
C MET A 272 -0.12 -24.67 -12.85
N GLU A 273 1.15 -24.74 -13.20
CA GLU A 273 2.03 -25.92 -12.99
C GLU A 273 2.09 -26.31 -11.50
N ASN A 274 2.10 -25.31 -10.62
CA ASN A 274 2.07 -25.52 -9.16
C ASN A 274 0.65 -25.70 -8.60
N LYS A 275 -0.39 -25.71 -9.44
CA LYS A 275 -1.79 -25.85 -9.05
C LYS A 275 -2.28 -24.75 -8.08
N TYR A 276 -1.69 -23.58 -8.12
CA TYR A 276 -2.09 -22.42 -7.31
C TYR A 276 -3.32 -21.72 -7.87
N ILE A 277 -3.55 -21.84 -9.18
CA ILE A 277 -4.76 -21.39 -9.88
C ILE A 277 -5.37 -22.53 -10.69
N LEU A 278 -6.67 -22.44 -10.89
CA LEU A 278 -7.45 -23.41 -11.65
C LEU A 278 -8.22 -22.69 -12.77
N PRO A 279 -8.44 -23.33 -13.94
CA PRO A 279 -9.34 -22.79 -14.96
C PRO A 279 -10.74 -22.57 -14.38
N VAL A 280 -11.34 -21.42 -14.65
CA VAL A 280 -12.76 -21.19 -14.37
C VAL A 280 -13.56 -22.04 -15.36
N LYS A 281 -14.36 -22.99 -14.85
CA LYS A 281 -15.30 -23.73 -15.69
C LYS A 281 -16.32 -22.72 -16.22
N GLU A 282 -16.39 -22.57 -17.54
CA GLU A 282 -17.53 -21.90 -18.14
C GLU A 282 -18.80 -22.68 -17.70
N ASN A 283 -19.68 -21.98 -17.00
CA ASN A 283 -21.00 -22.54 -16.70
C ASN A 283 -21.69 -22.75 -18.05
N ALA A 284 -21.80 -24.03 -18.46
CA ALA A 284 -22.49 -24.45 -19.64
C ALA A 284 -24.01 -24.18 -19.54
#